data_261b5bf9978fc65af2b049472f64b145
#
_entry.id   261b5bf9978fc65af2b049472f64b145
#
_cell.length_a   1.000
_cell.length_b   1.000
_cell.length_c   1.000
_cell.angle_alpha   90.00
_cell.angle_beta   90.00
_cell.angle_gamma   90.00
#
_symmetry.space_group_name_H-M   'P 1'
#
loop_
_entity.id
_entity.type
_entity.pdbx_description
1 polymer ?
#
loop_
_entity_poly.entity_id
_entity_poly.type
_entity_poly.pdbx_seq_one_letter_code
_entity_poly.pdbx_strand_id
1 'polypeptide(L)'
;MELLLRRGAEIRSQIQQQGLKMPFAEVLELHTGDVQAMGQKPITFLRQVSAACTYTPLLKDPNLPSDVKQRARSILASCPYNSIGCYGEPAGIRMVRNSVANYLQRRDGGIPADPENIFLFNGTLRAFALIYSFLMMKGNSKRMGILVPAPSSPDGWRFITLLDGVALPYQLDEESGWMVRSEELRRVLKEGCGSCCPMALCVVNPGSLTGHVMDRACMERIIRFAASERLLLLAEEGHPEDVYSGNLQLLSYKKVLHEMGPEFSSVVEFISFNSVSRGHIGESGVRGCFVEVLNMDPAVQYYFRQMVGTFVSCSLPSQIAMEVATNPPDPGDPSYPLFQAALGQPPDVFYCLRLLQDTGYMLGPGEEFGQKDGTAHFRMTFALPIEELTLALEKIADFHQRFIAEFS
;
A
#
# COMPACT_ATOMS: atom_id res chain seq x y z
N MET A 1 -1.94 13.96 20.11
CA MET A 1 -0.66 13.63 19.45
C MET A 1 0.40 14.70 19.68
N GLU A 2 0.10 15.99 19.43
CA GLU A 2 1.06 17.10 19.60
C GLU A 2 1.77 17.15 20.97
N LEU A 3 1.01 16.93 22.06
CA LEU A 3 1.56 16.85 23.41
C LEU A 3 2.61 15.73 23.56
N LEU A 4 2.34 14.55 23.00
CA LEU A 4 3.26 13.42 23.05
C LEU A 4 4.54 13.68 22.24
N LEU A 5 4.41 14.27 21.04
CA LEU A 5 5.55 14.62 20.19
C LEU A 5 6.45 15.65 20.89
N ARG A 6 5.86 16.69 21.47
CA ARG A 6 6.61 17.68 22.23
C ARG A 6 7.33 17.05 23.43
N ARG A 7 6.64 16.21 24.20
CA ARG A 7 7.25 15.53 25.36
C ARG A 7 8.35 14.56 24.94
N GLY A 8 8.16 13.81 23.84
CA GLY A 8 9.18 12.93 23.27
C GLY A 8 10.44 13.70 22.85
N ALA A 9 10.28 14.85 22.20
CA ALA A 9 11.40 15.72 21.83
C ALA A 9 12.14 16.27 23.05
N GLU A 10 11.41 16.69 24.09
CA GLU A 10 12.00 17.13 25.36
C GLU A 10 12.82 16.01 26.02
N ILE A 11 12.29 14.79 26.10
CA ILE A 11 12.99 13.63 26.70
C ILE A 11 14.26 13.30 25.89
N ARG A 12 14.18 13.28 24.54
CA ARG A 12 15.37 13.09 23.69
C ARG A 12 16.46 14.12 23.98
N SER A 13 16.08 15.39 24.06
CA SER A 13 17.02 16.46 24.39
C SER A 13 17.65 16.29 25.82
N GLN A 14 16.84 15.88 26.77
CA GLN A 14 17.34 15.62 28.15
C GLN A 14 18.32 14.43 28.19
N ILE A 15 18.06 13.36 27.46
CA ILE A 15 19.00 12.23 27.37
C ILE A 15 20.29 12.65 26.66
N GLN A 16 20.22 13.32 25.54
CA GLN A 16 21.37 13.66 24.70
C GLN A 16 22.21 14.79 25.26
N GLN A 17 21.60 15.85 25.81
CA GLN A 17 22.30 17.05 26.19
C GLN A 17 22.60 17.09 27.70
N GLN A 18 21.73 16.51 28.52
CA GLN A 18 21.84 16.58 29.97
C GLN A 18 22.31 15.27 30.63
N GLY A 19 22.48 14.20 29.80
CA GLY A 19 22.90 12.88 30.31
C GLY A 19 21.89 12.27 31.29
N LEU A 20 20.60 12.66 31.18
CA LEU A 20 19.57 12.15 32.10
C LEU A 20 19.43 10.63 31.91
N LYS A 21 19.61 9.88 32.99
CA LYS A 21 19.41 8.42 32.95
C LYS A 21 17.94 8.09 33.00
N MET A 22 17.44 7.51 31.90
CA MET A 22 16.10 6.95 31.80
C MET A 22 16.17 5.41 31.78
N PRO A 23 15.06 4.68 32.03
CA PRO A 23 15.03 3.22 31.93
C PRO A 23 15.16 2.71 30.47
N PHE A 24 15.34 3.59 29.51
CA PHE A 24 15.53 3.33 28.08
C PHE A 24 16.63 4.25 27.53
N ALA A 25 17.28 3.82 26.45
CA ALA A 25 18.37 4.56 25.81
C ALA A 25 17.89 5.65 24.85
N GLU A 26 16.76 5.44 24.23
CA GLU A 26 16.20 6.36 23.21
C GLU A 26 14.67 6.35 23.19
N VAL A 27 14.09 7.39 22.57
CA VAL A 27 12.65 7.48 22.32
C VAL A 27 12.38 7.02 20.90
N LEU A 28 11.71 5.87 20.73
CA LEU A 28 11.27 5.35 19.43
C LEU A 28 9.89 5.90 19.08
N GLU A 29 9.74 6.39 17.85
CA GLU A 29 8.49 6.98 17.36
C GLU A 29 7.64 5.96 16.61
N LEU A 30 6.96 5.07 17.33
CA LEU A 30 6.12 4.00 16.75
C LEU A 30 4.74 4.47 16.28
N HIS A 31 4.46 5.76 16.32
CA HIS A 31 3.17 6.35 15.90
C HIS A 31 3.13 6.69 14.41
N THR A 32 4.25 6.68 13.73
CA THR A 32 4.36 7.01 12.30
C THR A 32 4.22 5.75 11.44
N GLY A 33 3.59 5.89 10.28
CA GLY A 33 3.55 4.82 9.25
C GLY A 33 4.70 4.91 8.24
N ASP A 34 5.79 5.60 8.58
CA ASP A 34 6.97 5.68 7.71
C ASP A 34 7.90 4.51 7.98
N VAL A 35 7.80 3.50 7.13
CA VAL A 35 8.53 2.24 7.30
C VAL A 35 10.04 2.39 7.10
N GLN A 36 10.49 3.35 6.27
CA GLN A 36 11.93 3.63 6.11
C GLN A 36 12.50 4.35 7.33
N ALA A 37 11.72 5.22 7.98
CA ALA A 37 12.11 5.81 9.28
C ALA A 37 12.22 4.74 10.36
N MET A 38 11.51 3.62 10.24
CA MET A 38 11.59 2.46 11.14
C MET A 38 12.67 1.43 10.74
N GLY A 39 13.49 1.74 9.73
CA GLY A 39 14.65 0.91 9.36
C GLY A 39 14.47 0.02 8.13
N GLN A 40 13.30 0.01 7.50
CA GLN A 40 13.12 -0.72 6.24
C GLN A 40 14.07 -0.16 5.18
N LYS A 41 14.81 -1.04 4.53
CA LYS A 41 15.73 -0.64 3.46
C LYS A 41 14.94 -0.34 2.18
N PRO A 42 15.31 0.71 1.43
CA PRO A 42 14.71 0.99 0.13
C PRO A 42 14.95 -0.16 -0.85
N ILE A 43 14.00 -0.40 -1.75
CA ILE A 43 14.14 -1.38 -2.82
C ILE A 43 15.21 -0.91 -3.80
N THR A 44 16.34 -1.63 -3.87
CA THR A 44 17.51 -1.27 -4.69
C THR A 44 17.14 -1.12 -6.17
N PHE A 45 16.36 -2.03 -6.73
CA PHE A 45 15.92 -1.97 -8.12
C PHE A 45 15.17 -0.66 -8.43
N LEU A 46 14.25 -0.25 -7.57
CA LEU A 46 13.52 1.01 -7.70
C LEU A 46 14.46 2.21 -7.73
N ARG A 47 15.43 2.24 -6.79
CA ARG A 47 16.41 3.33 -6.71
C ARG A 47 17.32 3.39 -7.92
N GLN A 48 17.76 2.25 -8.43
CA GLN A 48 18.61 2.16 -9.61
C GLN A 48 17.86 2.60 -10.88
N VAL A 49 16.61 2.14 -11.08
CA VAL A 49 15.78 2.60 -12.21
C VAL A 49 15.55 4.11 -12.15
N SER A 50 15.20 4.63 -10.96
CA SER A 50 15.01 6.08 -10.75
C SER A 50 16.28 6.88 -11.06
N ALA A 51 17.43 6.42 -10.58
CA ALA A 51 18.72 7.05 -10.84
C ALA A 51 19.07 7.04 -12.34
N ALA A 52 18.86 5.91 -13.02
CA ALA A 52 19.14 5.77 -14.45
C ALA A 52 18.21 6.62 -15.33
N CYS A 53 16.94 6.81 -14.93
CA CYS A 53 16.04 7.74 -15.60
C CYS A 53 16.43 9.21 -15.36
N THR A 54 16.93 9.53 -14.16
CA THR A 54 17.29 10.91 -13.77
C THR A 54 18.66 11.30 -14.35
N TYR A 55 19.62 10.39 -14.32
CA TYR A 55 20.98 10.60 -14.81
C TYR A 55 21.33 9.55 -15.87
N THR A 56 20.94 9.82 -17.12
CA THR A 56 21.02 8.89 -18.25
C THR A 56 22.44 8.36 -18.58
N PRO A 57 23.57 9.03 -18.23
CA PRO A 57 24.90 8.41 -18.37
C PRO A 57 25.04 7.06 -17.64
N LEU A 58 24.30 6.81 -16.57
CA LEU A 58 24.26 5.51 -15.89
C LEU A 58 23.80 4.34 -16.78
N LEU A 59 23.07 4.61 -17.85
CA LEU A 59 22.69 3.59 -18.83
C LEU A 59 23.90 2.97 -19.56
N LYS A 60 25.06 3.61 -19.48
CA LYS A 60 26.34 3.12 -20.03
C LYS A 60 27.25 2.49 -18.99
N ASP A 61 26.90 2.59 -17.69
CA ASP A 61 27.73 2.01 -16.62
C ASP A 61 27.70 0.47 -16.71
N PRO A 62 28.86 -0.20 -16.84
CA PRO A 62 28.91 -1.66 -16.89
C PRO A 62 28.40 -2.35 -15.62
N ASN A 63 28.48 -1.68 -14.47
CA ASN A 63 28.08 -2.23 -13.17
C ASN A 63 26.56 -2.15 -12.92
N LEU A 64 25.82 -1.34 -13.69
CA LEU A 64 24.37 -1.27 -13.54
C LEU A 64 23.72 -2.50 -14.21
N PRO A 65 22.81 -3.25 -13.52
CA PRO A 65 22.15 -4.41 -14.08
C PRO A 65 21.45 -4.15 -15.43
N SER A 66 21.42 -5.16 -16.29
CA SER A 66 20.86 -5.02 -17.66
C SER A 66 19.35 -4.77 -17.64
N ASP A 67 18.61 -5.40 -16.75
CA ASP A 67 17.17 -5.25 -16.53
C ASP A 67 16.81 -3.84 -16.03
N VAL A 68 17.63 -3.27 -15.12
CA VAL A 68 17.52 -1.86 -14.69
C VAL A 68 17.65 -0.92 -15.88
N LYS A 69 18.68 -1.14 -16.71
CA LYS A 69 18.92 -0.33 -17.93
C LYS A 69 17.76 -0.45 -18.92
N GLN A 70 17.25 -1.66 -19.10
CA GLN A 70 16.15 -1.92 -20.00
C GLN A 70 14.88 -1.22 -19.51
N ARG A 71 14.55 -1.35 -18.22
CA ARG A 71 13.41 -0.68 -17.62
C ARG A 71 13.49 0.82 -17.74
N ALA A 72 14.65 1.42 -17.40
CA ALA A 72 14.86 2.85 -17.52
C ALA A 72 14.74 3.35 -18.96
N ARG A 73 15.29 2.62 -19.95
CA ARG A 73 15.11 2.95 -21.38
C ARG A 73 13.65 2.92 -21.81
N SER A 74 12.88 1.90 -21.38
CA SER A 74 11.46 1.78 -21.70
C SER A 74 10.65 2.94 -21.12
N ILE A 75 10.92 3.34 -19.88
CA ILE A 75 10.29 4.50 -19.25
C ILE A 75 10.64 5.79 -20.01
N LEU A 76 11.93 6.03 -20.29
CA LEU A 76 12.37 7.21 -21.01
C LEU A 76 11.76 7.28 -22.40
N ALA A 77 11.72 6.16 -23.14
CA ALA A 77 11.11 6.08 -24.47
C ALA A 77 9.59 6.40 -24.44
N SER A 78 8.93 6.19 -23.31
CA SER A 78 7.52 6.54 -23.10
C SER A 78 7.32 8.00 -22.68
N CYS A 79 8.41 8.73 -22.38
CA CYS A 79 8.37 10.16 -22.08
C CYS A 79 8.53 10.98 -23.36
N PRO A 80 7.86 12.14 -23.49
CA PRO A 80 8.11 13.06 -24.58
C PRO A 80 9.59 13.44 -24.66
N TYR A 81 10.15 13.39 -25.88
CA TYR A 81 11.57 13.67 -26.16
C TYR A 81 12.56 12.80 -25.37
N ASN A 82 12.13 11.62 -24.90
CA ASN A 82 12.90 10.72 -24.03
C ASN A 82 13.44 11.41 -22.77
N SER A 83 12.68 12.35 -22.23
CA SER A 83 13.10 13.18 -21.10
C SER A 83 12.08 13.21 -19.98
N ILE A 84 12.56 12.99 -18.76
CA ILE A 84 11.76 13.09 -17.53
C ILE A 84 11.37 14.54 -17.19
N GLY A 85 12.04 15.52 -17.80
CA GLY A 85 11.80 16.94 -17.58
C GLY A 85 10.69 17.53 -18.43
N CYS A 86 10.05 16.73 -19.30
CA CYS A 86 8.93 17.16 -20.13
C CYS A 86 7.59 16.91 -19.47
N TYR A 87 6.58 17.74 -19.82
CA TYR A 87 5.20 17.45 -19.44
C TYR A 87 4.74 16.15 -20.11
N GLY A 88 4.21 15.25 -19.31
CA GLY A 88 3.63 13.99 -19.77
C GLY A 88 2.10 14.05 -19.87
N GLU A 89 1.49 12.88 -20.11
CA GLU A 89 0.05 12.73 -20.11
C GLU A 89 -0.53 13.04 -18.71
N PRO A 90 -1.63 13.81 -18.62
CA PRO A 90 -2.24 14.17 -17.34
C PRO A 90 -2.61 12.97 -16.45
N ALA A 91 -3.16 11.91 -17.03
CA ALA A 91 -3.52 10.68 -16.31
C ALA A 91 -2.30 9.85 -15.86
N GLY A 92 -1.10 10.20 -16.33
CA GLY A 92 0.14 9.44 -16.16
C GLY A 92 0.56 8.75 -17.44
N ILE A 93 1.85 8.40 -17.53
CA ILE A 93 2.46 7.75 -18.69
C ILE A 93 1.69 6.46 -19.04
N ARG A 94 1.33 6.30 -20.29
CA ARG A 94 0.56 5.14 -20.79
C ARG A 94 1.20 3.80 -20.43
N MET A 95 2.51 3.70 -20.54
CA MET A 95 3.25 2.49 -20.17
C MET A 95 3.00 2.11 -18.71
N VAL A 96 3.09 3.06 -17.77
CA VAL A 96 2.86 2.83 -16.34
C VAL A 96 1.40 2.44 -16.07
N ARG A 97 0.44 3.12 -16.74
CA ARG A 97 -0.98 2.76 -16.63
C ARG A 97 -1.27 1.34 -17.14
N ASN A 98 -0.57 0.91 -18.20
CA ASN A 98 -0.66 -0.46 -18.70
C ASN A 98 -0.10 -1.47 -17.67
N SER A 99 1.04 -1.16 -17.04
CA SER A 99 1.61 -2.02 -15.98
C SER A 99 0.67 -2.14 -14.78
N VAL A 100 0.06 -1.03 -14.37
CA VAL A 100 -0.98 -1.02 -13.32
C VAL A 100 -2.18 -1.87 -13.73
N ALA A 101 -2.68 -1.73 -14.97
CA ALA A 101 -3.81 -2.52 -15.46
C ALA A 101 -3.51 -4.03 -15.43
N ASN A 102 -2.31 -4.42 -15.90
CA ASN A 102 -1.86 -5.80 -15.87
C ASN A 102 -1.72 -6.34 -14.44
N TYR A 103 -1.22 -5.52 -13.52
CA TYR A 103 -1.16 -5.86 -12.09
C TYR A 103 -2.56 -6.10 -11.51
N LEU A 104 -3.49 -5.17 -11.71
CA LEU A 104 -4.86 -5.30 -11.22
C LEU A 104 -5.54 -6.54 -11.80
N GLN A 105 -5.35 -6.81 -13.09
CA GLN A 105 -5.89 -8.02 -13.72
C GLN A 105 -5.33 -9.30 -13.10
N ARG A 106 -4.02 -9.38 -12.84
CA ARG A 106 -3.40 -10.53 -12.15
C ARG A 106 -3.90 -10.66 -10.72
N ARG A 107 -3.91 -9.57 -9.95
CA ARG A 107 -4.39 -9.53 -8.56
C ARG A 107 -5.82 -10.05 -8.44
N ASP A 108 -6.68 -9.66 -9.37
CA ASP A 108 -8.12 -9.93 -9.33
C ASP A 108 -8.51 -11.22 -10.07
N GLY A 109 -7.54 -12.11 -10.37
CA GLY A 109 -7.81 -13.42 -10.96
C GLY A 109 -8.23 -13.38 -12.42
N GLY A 110 -7.73 -12.42 -13.19
CA GLY A 110 -7.97 -12.29 -14.63
C GLY A 110 -9.10 -11.31 -15.00
N ILE A 111 -9.73 -10.66 -14.02
CA ILE A 111 -10.73 -9.62 -14.29
C ILE A 111 -10.08 -8.46 -15.02
N PRO A 112 -10.56 -8.07 -16.22
CA PRO A 112 -9.92 -7.03 -17.02
C PRO A 112 -9.83 -5.68 -16.29
N ALA A 113 -8.73 -4.97 -16.51
CA ALA A 113 -8.55 -3.58 -16.14
C ALA A 113 -8.23 -2.75 -17.38
N ASP A 114 -8.93 -1.62 -17.55
CA ASP A 114 -8.70 -0.73 -18.69
C ASP A 114 -7.73 0.39 -18.26
N PRO A 115 -6.55 0.53 -18.90
CA PRO A 115 -5.64 1.63 -18.64
C PRO A 115 -6.25 3.02 -18.79
N GLU A 116 -7.35 3.16 -19.56
CA GLU A 116 -8.08 4.42 -19.67
C GLU A 116 -8.86 4.78 -18.40
N ASN A 117 -9.12 3.83 -17.54
CA ASN A 117 -9.77 4.05 -16.25
C ASN A 117 -8.77 4.22 -15.10
N ILE A 118 -7.46 4.24 -15.41
CA ILE A 118 -6.38 4.36 -14.42
C ILE A 118 -5.78 5.76 -14.46
N PHE A 119 -5.63 6.34 -13.28
CA PHE A 119 -5.08 7.69 -13.07
C PHE A 119 -3.97 7.63 -12.02
N LEU A 120 -2.83 8.27 -12.30
CA LEU A 120 -1.66 8.30 -11.43
C LEU A 120 -1.58 9.62 -10.66
N PHE A 121 -1.32 9.54 -9.36
CA PHE A 121 -1.29 10.71 -8.46
C PHE A 121 -0.03 10.75 -7.59
N ASN A 122 0.32 11.95 -7.14
CA ASN A 122 1.37 12.18 -6.15
C ASN A 122 0.89 11.84 -4.72
N GLY A 123 0.48 10.59 -4.50
CA GLY A 123 0.00 10.06 -3.24
C GLY A 123 -1.50 10.13 -3.05
N THR A 124 -2.01 9.26 -2.15
CA THR A 124 -3.44 9.04 -1.90
C THR A 124 -4.17 10.31 -1.48
N LEU A 125 -3.56 11.15 -0.62
CA LEU A 125 -4.19 12.38 -0.17
C LEU A 125 -4.47 13.37 -1.32
N ARG A 126 -3.61 13.41 -2.35
CA ARG A 126 -3.84 14.22 -3.53
C ARG A 126 -4.99 13.68 -4.39
N ALA A 127 -5.06 12.35 -4.51
CA ALA A 127 -6.18 11.70 -5.19
C ALA A 127 -7.51 11.98 -4.46
N PHE A 128 -7.56 11.82 -3.15
CA PHE A 128 -8.74 12.14 -2.34
C PHE A 128 -9.14 13.61 -2.48
N ALA A 129 -8.19 14.53 -2.35
CA ALA A 129 -8.48 15.97 -2.46
C ALA A 129 -9.10 16.31 -3.82
N LEU A 130 -8.59 15.73 -4.92
CA LEU A 130 -9.13 15.97 -6.26
C LEU A 130 -10.53 15.37 -6.41
N ILE A 131 -10.73 14.11 -5.98
CA ILE A 131 -12.03 13.43 -6.08
C ILE A 131 -13.08 14.14 -5.23
N TYR A 132 -12.73 14.52 -4.00
CA TYR A 132 -13.64 15.27 -3.14
C TYR A 132 -13.97 16.66 -3.75
N SER A 133 -12.97 17.37 -4.28
CA SER A 133 -13.21 18.62 -5.00
C SER A 133 -14.14 18.43 -6.20
N PHE A 134 -13.96 17.34 -6.95
CA PHE A 134 -14.82 17.00 -8.08
C PHE A 134 -16.26 16.74 -7.66
N LEU A 135 -16.47 15.97 -6.59
CA LEU A 135 -17.80 15.75 -6.04
C LEU A 135 -18.47 17.02 -5.54
N MET A 136 -17.69 17.97 -4.97
CA MET A 136 -18.18 19.26 -4.47
C MET A 136 -18.62 20.22 -5.57
N MET A 137 -18.14 20.07 -6.81
CA MET A 137 -18.51 20.95 -7.93
C MET A 137 -19.98 20.81 -8.35
N LYS A 138 -20.69 19.81 -7.86
CA LYS A 138 -22.11 19.63 -8.09
C LYS A 138 -22.88 20.69 -7.29
N GLY A 139 -23.47 21.68 -7.97
CA GLY A 139 -24.20 22.80 -7.38
C GLY A 139 -25.48 22.41 -6.63
N ASN A 140 -25.33 21.61 -5.57
CA ASN A 140 -26.42 21.28 -4.67
C ASN A 140 -26.60 22.36 -3.60
N SER A 141 -27.85 22.66 -3.24
CA SER A 141 -28.18 23.58 -2.16
C SER A 141 -27.74 23.09 -0.77
N LYS A 142 -27.45 21.80 -0.62
CA LYS A 142 -26.92 21.19 0.60
C LYS A 142 -25.45 20.80 0.43
N ARG A 143 -24.69 20.91 1.53
CA ARG A 143 -23.29 20.42 1.57
C ARG A 143 -23.24 18.93 1.26
N MET A 144 -22.17 18.48 0.62
CA MET A 144 -21.95 17.07 0.34
C MET A 144 -21.55 16.31 1.62
N GLY A 145 -22.10 15.11 1.81
CA GLY A 145 -21.73 14.18 2.86
C GLY A 145 -20.92 12.98 2.33
N ILE A 146 -19.93 12.55 3.08
CA ILE A 146 -19.18 11.33 2.80
C ILE A 146 -19.17 10.46 4.05
N LEU A 147 -19.64 9.22 3.93
CA LEU A 147 -19.54 8.23 5.00
C LEU A 147 -18.09 7.76 5.09
N VAL A 148 -17.51 7.83 6.28
CA VAL A 148 -16.10 7.48 6.54
C VAL A 148 -15.99 6.53 7.73
N PRO A 149 -15.07 5.53 7.70
CA PRO A 149 -14.91 4.59 8.80
C PRO A 149 -14.33 5.28 10.05
N ALA A 150 -14.74 4.84 11.22
CA ALA A 150 -14.18 5.24 12.51
C ALA A 150 -13.90 3.97 13.35
N PRO A 151 -12.65 3.76 13.84
CA PRO A 151 -11.49 4.66 13.71
C PRO A 151 -10.85 4.62 12.32
N SER A 152 -10.35 5.78 11.83
CA SER A 152 -9.52 5.88 10.63
C SER A 152 -8.59 7.09 10.70
N SER A 153 -7.68 7.21 9.71
CA SER A 153 -6.76 8.35 9.64
C SER A 153 -7.51 9.67 9.56
N PRO A 154 -7.18 10.67 10.39
CA PRO A 154 -7.86 11.96 10.38
C PRO A 154 -7.62 12.78 9.09
N ASP A 155 -6.63 12.42 8.28
CA ASP A 155 -6.25 13.21 7.11
C ASP A 155 -7.33 13.21 6.02
N GLY A 156 -7.98 12.07 5.79
CA GLY A 156 -9.12 11.99 4.86
C GLY A 156 -10.30 12.88 5.29
N TRP A 157 -10.60 12.90 6.59
CA TRP A 157 -11.70 13.69 7.14
C TRP A 157 -11.42 15.20 7.06
N ARG A 158 -10.16 15.60 7.28
CA ARG A 158 -9.74 17.00 7.17
C ARG A 158 -10.00 17.57 5.79
N PHE A 159 -9.72 16.82 4.72
CA PHE A 159 -10.00 17.26 3.36
C PHE A 159 -11.50 17.47 3.11
N ILE A 160 -12.36 16.58 3.61
CA ILE A 160 -13.80 16.74 3.52
C ILE A 160 -14.22 18.09 4.15
N THR A 161 -13.74 18.36 5.36
CA THR A 161 -14.07 19.59 6.11
C THR A 161 -13.47 20.84 5.45
N LEU A 162 -12.21 20.74 4.96
CA LEU A 162 -11.56 21.87 4.26
C LEU A 162 -12.29 22.28 2.98
N LEU A 163 -12.98 21.35 2.34
CA LEU A 163 -13.78 21.59 1.14
C LEU A 163 -15.25 21.91 1.46
N ASP A 164 -15.57 22.28 2.70
CA ASP A 164 -16.94 22.55 3.18
C ASP A 164 -17.90 21.33 3.09
N GLY A 165 -17.37 20.13 3.03
CA GLY A 165 -18.15 18.89 3.11
C GLY A 165 -18.48 18.49 4.55
N VAL A 166 -19.26 17.44 4.69
CA VAL A 166 -19.62 16.82 5.96
C VAL A 166 -19.09 15.40 6.02
N ALA A 167 -18.15 15.15 6.93
CA ALA A 167 -17.74 13.80 7.23
C ALA A 167 -18.81 13.12 8.12
N LEU A 168 -19.28 11.97 7.70
CA LEU A 168 -20.29 11.15 8.39
C LEU A 168 -19.62 9.88 8.91
N PRO A 169 -19.07 9.88 10.15
CA PRO A 169 -18.35 8.74 10.67
C PRO A 169 -19.31 7.60 11.02
N TYR A 170 -19.05 6.41 10.47
CA TYR A 170 -19.67 5.16 10.89
C TYR A 170 -18.69 4.33 11.71
N GLN A 171 -19.17 3.73 12.80
CA GLN A 171 -18.34 2.95 13.70
C GLN A 171 -18.09 1.55 13.15
N LEU A 172 -16.81 1.17 13.14
CA LEU A 172 -16.42 -0.22 12.95
C LEU A 172 -16.71 -1.00 14.23
N ASP A 173 -17.19 -2.22 14.09
CA ASP A 173 -17.58 -3.04 15.22
C ASP A 173 -16.39 -3.84 15.77
N GLU A 174 -15.83 -3.38 16.87
CA GLU A 174 -14.64 -3.97 17.49
C GLU A 174 -14.89 -5.43 17.93
N GLU A 175 -16.08 -5.74 18.45
CA GLU A 175 -16.44 -7.09 18.91
C GLU A 175 -16.50 -8.10 17.77
N SER A 176 -16.82 -7.65 16.55
CA SER A 176 -16.83 -8.48 15.34
C SER A 176 -15.52 -8.38 14.54
N GLY A 177 -14.40 -7.95 15.15
CA GLY A 177 -13.12 -7.80 14.48
C GLY A 177 -13.07 -6.61 13.51
N TRP A 178 -13.68 -5.51 13.87
CA TRP A 178 -13.71 -4.25 13.12
C TRP A 178 -14.49 -4.33 11.79
N MET A 179 -15.49 -5.22 11.73
CA MET A 179 -16.35 -5.34 10.54
C MET A 179 -17.41 -4.24 10.51
N VAL A 180 -17.90 -3.96 9.30
CA VAL A 180 -18.96 -2.96 9.09
C VAL A 180 -20.34 -3.61 9.26
N ARG A 181 -21.20 -3.02 10.10
CA ARG A 181 -22.60 -3.42 10.25
C ARG A 181 -23.52 -2.57 9.37
N SER A 182 -24.44 -3.22 8.67
CA SER A 182 -25.41 -2.52 7.79
C SER A 182 -26.32 -1.56 8.56
N GLU A 183 -26.66 -1.89 9.81
CA GLU A 183 -27.50 -1.06 10.69
C GLU A 183 -26.80 0.28 10.97
N GLU A 184 -25.49 0.23 11.21
CA GLU A 184 -24.70 1.44 11.47
C GLU A 184 -24.63 2.35 10.22
N LEU A 185 -24.40 1.77 9.04
CA LEU A 185 -24.42 2.54 7.80
C LEU A 185 -25.78 3.21 7.56
N ARG A 186 -26.90 2.48 7.80
CA ARG A 186 -28.26 3.05 7.68
C ARG A 186 -28.51 4.15 8.69
N ARG A 187 -28.06 3.98 9.93
CA ARG A 187 -28.19 5.00 11.00
C ARG A 187 -27.48 6.29 10.57
N VAL A 188 -26.20 6.18 10.19
CA VAL A 188 -25.38 7.34 9.80
C VAL A 188 -25.95 8.03 8.56
N LEU A 189 -26.38 7.26 7.57
CA LEU A 189 -26.99 7.80 6.36
C LEU A 189 -28.27 8.59 6.69
N LYS A 190 -29.17 8.02 7.51
CA LYS A 190 -30.42 8.67 7.93
C LYS A 190 -30.17 9.99 8.68
N GLU A 191 -29.21 10.00 9.60
CA GLU A 191 -28.82 11.20 10.34
C GLU A 191 -28.19 12.23 9.40
N GLY A 192 -27.31 11.80 8.47
CA GLY A 192 -26.66 12.66 7.50
C GLY A 192 -27.63 13.35 6.53
N CYS A 193 -28.68 12.68 6.06
CA CYS A 193 -29.66 13.23 5.13
C CYS A 193 -30.41 14.46 5.68
N GLY A 194 -30.45 14.63 7.00
CA GLY A 194 -31.02 15.80 7.66
C GLY A 194 -30.17 17.06 7.47
N SER A 195 -28.85 16.95 7.38
CA SER A 195 -27.90 18.05 7.42
C SER A 195 -27.10 18.24 6.12
N CYS A 196 -26.97 17.20 5.31
CA CYS A 196 -26.18 17.22 4.08
C CYS A 196 -26.79 16.32 3.00
N CYS A 197 -26.10 16.18 1.86
CA CYS A 197 -26.42 15.23 0.79
C CYS A 197 -25.34 14.15 0.77
N PRO A 198 -25.56 12.97 1.39
CA PRO A 198 -24.60 11.87 1.32
C PRO A 198 -24.41 11.41 -0.13
N MET A 199 -23.16 11.36 -0.60
CA MET A 199 -22.83 11.01 -1.99
C MET A 199 -21.85 9.86 -2.13
N ALA A 200 -21.04 9.60 -1.09
CA ALA A 200 -20.02 8.58 -1.17
C ALA A 200 -19.89 7.82 0.15
N LEU A 201 -19.47 6.56 0.03
CA LEU A 201 -19.09 5.68 1.12
C LEU A 201 -17.61 5.32 0.97
N CYS A 202 -16.79 5.73 1.94
CA CYS A 202 -15.37 5.40 1.98
C CYS A 202 -15.15 4.14 2.82
N VAL A 203 -14.34 3.22 2.34
CA VAL A 203 -13.90 2.00 3.02
C VAL A 203 -12.39 1.86 2.96
N VAL A 204 -11.79 1.18 3.93
CA VAL A 204 -10.34 0.94 4.00
C VAL A 204 -10.09 -0.54 4.27
N ASN A 205 -9.40 -1.23 3.37
CA ASN A 205 -9.10 -2.67 3.48
C ASN A 205 -7.70 -3.01 2.95
N PRO A 206 -6.77 -3.48 3.78
CA PRO A 206 -6.84 -3.66 5.24
C PRO A 206 -7.01 -2.34 6.00
N GLY A 207 -7.58 -2.42 7.21
CA GLY A 207 -7.78 -1.25 8.07
C GLY A 207 -6.45 -0.66 8.53
N SER A 208 -6.16 0.59 8.16
CA SER A 208 -4.85 1.23 8.39
C SER A 208 -4.51 1.44 9.88
N LEU A 209 -5.51 1.51 10.77
CA LEU A 209 -5.32 1.68 12.21
C LEU A 209 -5.62 0.41 13.02
N THR A 210 -6.51 -0.42 12.52
CA THR A 210 -7.05 -1.60 13.22
C THR A 210 -6.44 -2.91 12.73
N GLY A 211 -5.77 -2.89 11.56
CA GLY A 211 -5.15 -4.07 10.96
C GLY A 211 -6.13 -5.14 10.47
N HIS A 212 -7.45 -4.89 10.53
CA HIS A 212 -8.43 -5.85 10.07
C HIS A 212 -8.40 -6.04 8.56
N VAL A 213 -8.72 -7.24 8.12
CA VAL A 213 -8.98 -7.58 6.72
C VAL A 213 -10.46 -7.95 6.60
N MET A 214 -11.19 -7.25 5.75
CA MET A 214 -12.63 -7.51 5.58
C MET A 214 -12.86 -8.84 4.91
N ASP A 215 -13.78 -9.63 5.45
CA ASP A 215 -14.25 -10.83 4.79
C ASP A 215 -15.17 -10.51 3.60
N ARG A 216 -15.33 -11.49 2.72
CA ARG A 216 -16.17 -11.38 1.53
C ARG A 216 -17.63 -10.97 1.87
N ALA A 217 -18.20 -11.55 2.91
CA ALA A 217 -19.58 -11.29 3.28
C ALA A 217 -19.78 -9.84 3.74
N CYS A 218 -18.80 -9.27 4.45
CA CYS A 218 -18.79 -7.85 4.82
C CYS A 218 -18.69 -6.95 3.57
N MET A 219 -17.78 -7.27 2.64
CA MET A 219 -17.63 -6.51 1.40
C MET A 219 -18.91 -6.53 0.55
N GLU A 220 -19.54 -7.70 0.40
CA GLU A 220 -20.83 -7.83 -0.33
C GLU A 220 -21.95 -7.01 0.31
N ARG A 221 -22.03 -6.99 1.66
CA ARG A 221 -23.02 -6.13 2.37
C ARG A 221 -22.81 -4.66 2.08
N ILE A 222 -21.55 -4.21 2.07
CA ILE A 222 -21.17 -2.82 1.78
C ILE A 222 -21.54 -2.46 0.33
N ILE A 223 -21.21 -3.33 -0.64
CA ILE A 223 -21.52 -3.13 -2.05
C ILE A 223 -23.04 -3.04 -2.27
N ARG A 224 -23.83 -3.96 -1.66
CA ARG A 224 -25.30 -3.91 -1.71
C ARG A 224 -25.86 -2.62 -1.12
N PHE A 225 -25.28 -2.16 -0.02
CA PHE A 225 -25.69 -0.90 0.61
C PHE A 225 -25.36 0.29 -0.32
N ALA A 226 -24.16 0.37 -0.87
CA ALA A 226 -23.77 1.43 -1.81
C ALA A 226 -24.69 1.45 -3.05
N ALA A 227 -25.01 0.27 -3.59
CA ALA A 227 -25.95 0.13 -4.71
C ALA A 227 -27.36 0.63 -4.36
N SER A 228 -27.92 0.18 -3.21
CA SER A 228 -29.29 0.55 -2.79
C SER A 228 -29.44 2.06 -2.54
N GLU A 229 -28.41 2.68 -1.98
CA GLU A 229 -28.42 4.10 -1.61
C GLU A 229 -27.82 5.01 -2.69
N ARG A 230 -27.37 4.43 -3.83
CA ARG A 230 -26.72 5.15 -4.94
C ARG A 230 -25.52 5.98 -4.50
N LEU A 231 -24.69 5.39 -3.64
CA LEU A 231 -23.46 6.02 -3.15
C LEU A 231 -22.27 5.60 -4.02
N LEU A 232 -21.42 6.55 -4.37
CA LEU A 232 -20.11 6.27 -4.93
C LEU A 232 -19.28 5.50 -3.89
N LEU A 233 -18.79 4.31 -4.23
CA LEU A 233 -17.94 3.53 -3.35
C LEU A 233 -16.47 3.90 -3.54
N LEU A 234 -15.83 4.42 -2.50
CA LEU A 234 -14.44 4.80 -2.45
C LEU A 234 -13.67 3.77 -1.60
N ALA A 235 -12.79 2.97 -2.19
CA ALA A 235 -12.03 1.96 -1.47
C ALA A 235 -10.53 2.29 -1.45
N GLU A 236 -9.98 2.55 -0.27
CA GLU A 236 -8.53 2.53 -0.05
C GLU A 236 -8.12 1.07 0.17
N GLU A 237 -7.33 0.53 -0.77
CA GLU A 237 -6.94 -0.87 -0.79
C GLU A 237 -5.43 -1.01 -0.56
N GLY A 238 -5.03 -2.00 0.27
CA GLY A 238 -3.65 -2.41 0.43
C GLY A 238 -3.21 -3.43 -0.61
N HIS A 239 -1.97 -3.85 -0.51
CA HIS A 239 -1.42 -4.91 -1.34
C HIS A 239 -1.58 -6.28 -0.65
N PRO A 240 -1.78 -7.38 -1.40
CA PRO A 240 -1.88 -8.73 -0.82
C PRO A 240 -0.67 -9.09 0.05
N GLU A 241 0.51 -8.61 -0.33
CA GLU A 241 1.78 -8.82 0.35
C GLU A 241 1.86 -8.15 1.74
N ASP A 242 0.93 -7.25 2.04
CA ASP A 242 0.84 -6.55 3.33
C ASP A 242 -0.05 -7.29 4.35
N VAL A 243 -0.56 -8.48 4.01
CA VAL A 243 -1.35 -9.34 4.91
C VAL A 243 -0.48 -10.44 5.47
N TYR A 244 -0.18 -10.37 6.77
CA TYR A 244 0.75 -11.26 7.46
C TYR A 244 0.08 -12.45 8.14
N SER A 245 -1.22 -12.63 7.99
CA SER A 245 -1.96 -13.78 8.54
C SER A 245 -2.27 -14.78 7.43
N GLY A 246 -1.70 -15.98 7.51
CA GLY A 246 -1.85 -17.01 6.48
C GLY A 246 -3.29 -17.50 6.24
N ASN A 247 -4.20 -17.24 7.18
CA ASN A 247 -5.61 -17.60 7.07
C ASN A 247 -6.49 -16.51 6.45
N LEU A 248 -5.93 -15.32 6.16
CA LEU A 248 -6.67 -14.20 5.62
C LEU A 248 -6.21 -13.91 4.19
N GLN A 249 -7.14 -14.00 3.25
CA GLN A 249 -6.92 -13.57 1.88
C GLN A 249 -7.45 -12.15 1.69
N LEU A 250 -6.57 -11.23 1.27
CA LEU A 250 -7.02 -9.92 0.85
C LEU A 250 -7.79 -10.05 -0.48
N LEU A 251 -9.07 -9.72 -0.44
CA LEU A 251 -9.91 -9.57 -1.63
C LEU A 251 -10.00 -8.10 -1.99
N SER A 252 -9.92 -7.78 -3.28
CA SER A 252 -10.23 -6.44 -3.75
C SER A 252 -11.73 -6.23 -3.85
N TYR A 253 -12.18 -4.98 -3.63
CA TYR A 253 -13.58 -4.62 -3.86
C TYR A 253 -14.00 -4.81 -5.32
N LYS A 254 -13.09 -4.55 -6.27
CA LYS A 254 -13.32 -4.82 -7.70
C LYS A 254 -13.63 -6.28 -7.96
N LYS A 255 -12.85 -7.21 -7.38
CA LYS A 255 -13.08 -8.64 -7.53
C LYS A 255 -14.42 -9.07 -6.98
N VAL A 256 -14.73 -8.66 -5.75
CA VAL A 256 -16.02 -8.99 -5.12
C VAL A 256 -17.19 -8.39 -5.92
N LEU A 257 -17.08 -7.12 -6.33
CA LEU A 257 -18.07 -6.44 -7.15
C LEU A 257 -18.34 -7.17 -8.47
N HIS A 258 -17.29 -7.62 -9.16
CA HIS A 258 -17.40 -8.37 -10.41
C HIS A 258 -18.09 -9.72 -10.20
N GLU A 259 -17.68 -10.46 -9.18
CA GLU A 259 -18.21 -11.79 -8.85
C GLU A 259 -19.65 -11.77 -8.31
N MET A 260 -20.13 -10.63 -7.82
CA MET A 260 -21.54 -10.44 -7.45
C MET A 260 -22.50 -10.38 -8.65
N GLY A 261 -21.97 -10.27 -9.88
CA GLY A 261 -22.75 -10.29 -11.10
C GLY A 261 -23.06 -8.90 -11.68
N PRO A 262 -23.60 -8.86 -12.92
CA PRO A 262 -23.77 -7.62 -13.68
C PRO A 262 -24.73 -6.62 -13.03
N GLU A 263 -25.63 -7.06 -12.18
CA GLU A 263 -26.55 -6.20 -11.41
C GLU A 263 -25.83 -5.27 -10.43
N PHE A 264 -24.58 -5.61 -10.04
CA PHE A 264 -23.73 -4.76 -9.23
C PHE A 264 -22.54 -4.24 -10.03
N SER A 265 -21.83 -5.12 -10.76
CA SER A 265 -20.57 -4.79 -11.43
C SER A 265 -20.71 -3.77 -12.58
N SER A 266 -21.92 -3.57 -13.11
CA SER A 266 -22.20 -2.56 -14.13
C SER A 266 -22.94 -1.32 -13.61
N VAL A 267 -23.30 -1.28 -12.32
CA VAL A 267 -24.16 -0.23 -11.75
C VAL A 267 -23.45 0.56 -10.65
N VAL A 268 -22.68 -0.11 -9.79
CA VAL A 268 -22.03 0.55 -8.66
C VAL A 268 -20.86 1.39 -9.16
N GLU A 269 -20.97 2.71 -9.06
CA GLU A 269 -19.84 3.62 -9.29
C GLU A 269 -18.77 3.35 -8.23
N PHE A 270 -17.54 3.10 -8.69
CA PHE A 270 -16.48 2.62 -7.82
C PHE A 270 -15.15 3.30 -8.14
N ILE A 271 -14.42 3.69 -7.11
CA ILE A 271 -13.06 4.21 -7.21
C ILE A 271 -12.18 3.49 -6.19
N SER A 272 -11.14 2.80 -6.65
CA SER A 272 -10.12 2.22 -5.79
C SER A 272 -8.86 3.09 -5.74
N PHE A 273 -8.23 3.14 -4.56
CA PHE A 273 -6.98 3.84 -4.30
C PHE A 273 -5.93 2.84 -3.84
N ASN A 274 -4.77 2.84 -4.49
CA ASN A 274 -3.67 1.95 -4.16
C ASN A 274 -2.39 2.78 -4.02
N SER A 275 -1.68 2.64 -2.90
CA SER A 275 -0.52 3.46 -2.55
C SER A 275 0.77 2.67 -2.55
N VAL A 276 1.86 3.26 -3.02
CA VAL A 276 3.22 2.73 -2.88
C VAL A 276 3.95 3.29 -1.65
N SER A 277 3.25 4.04 -0.80
CA SER A 277 3.85 4.74 0.34
C SER A 277 4.05 3.86 1.57
N ARG A 278 3.34 2.76 1.67
CA ARG A 278 3.35 1.85 2.83
C ARG A 278 3.59 0.42 2.38
N GLY A 279 3.55 -0.50 3.34
CA GLY A 279 3.73 -1.92 3.09
C GLY A 279 5.13 -2.25 2.59
N HIS A 280 5.23 -3.30 1.80
CA HIS A 280 6.48 -3.82 1.26
C HIS A 280 7.23 -2.83 0.34
N ILE A 281 6.52 -1.94 -0.36
CA ILE A 281 7.16 -0.92 -1.22
C ILE A 281 7.78 0.20 -0.37
N GLY A 282 7.07 0.71 0.63
CA GLY A 282 7.59 1.61 1.64
C GLY A 282 8.14 2.95 1.16
N GLU A 283 7.69 3.48 0.03
CA GLU A 283 8.21 4.70 -0.59
C GLU A 283 7.37 5.93 -0.23
N SER A 284 7.22 6.19 1.07
CA SER A 284 6.39 7.29 1.60
C SER A 284 6.78 8.67 1.05
N GLY A 285 8.07 8.95 0.89
CA GLY A 285 8.60 10.23 0.40
C GLY A 285 8.43 10.43 -1.10
N VAL A 286 8.33 9.35 -1.88
CA VAL A 286 8.16 9.40 -3.35
C VAL A 286 6.75 9.79 -3.77
N ARG A 287 5.74 9.53 -2.92
CA ARG A 287 4.36 10.01 -3.08
C ARG A 287 3.61 9.40 -4.28
N GLY A 288 3.65 8.09 -4.49
CA GLY A 288 2.92 7.40 -5.55
C GLY A 288 1.56 6.85 -5.12
N CYS A 289 0.54 7.02 -5.96
CA CYS A 289 -0.78 6.40 -5.82
C CYS A 289 -1.39 6.22 -7.21
N PHE A 290 -1.96 5.06 -7.47
CA PHE A 290 -2.81 4.86 -8.64
C PHE A 290 -4.26 4.65 -8.21
N VAL A 291 -5.15 5.13 -9.07
CA VAL A 291 -6.60 5.08 -8.87
C VAL A 291 -7.23 4.40 -10.07
N GLU A 292 -8.11 3.43 -9.85
CA GLU A 292 -8.96 2.84 -10.89
C GLU A 292 -10.40 3.33 -10.69
N VAL A 293 -11.03 3.77 -11.78
CA VAL A 293 -12.40 4.30 -11.79
C VAL A 293 -13.29 3.37 -12.61
N LEU A 294 -14.35 2.86 -12.02
CA LEU A 294 -15.30 1.96 -12.69
C LEU A 294 -16.72 2.53 -12.68
N ASN A 295 -17.47 2.25 -13.75
CA ASN A 295 -18.88 2.57 -13.92
C ASN A 295 -19.23 4.07 -13.80
N MET A 296 -18.25 4.96 -13.94
CA MET A 296 -18.52 6.39 -14.00
C MET A 296 -19.19 6.74 -15.33
N ASP A 297 -20.21 7.59 -15.29
CA ASP A 297 -20.84 8.11 -16.51
C ASP A 297 -19.79 8.71 -17.45
N PRO A 298 -19.82 8.43 -18.77
CA PRO A 298 -18.79 8.91 -19.69
C PRO A 298 -18.63 10.43 -19.73
N ALA A 299 -19.71 11.19 -19.56
CA ALA A 299 -19.63 12.65 -19.50
C ALA A 299 -18.96 13.12 -18.19
N VAL A 300 -19.26 12.46 -17.07
CA VAL A 300 -18.61 12.72 -15.77
C VAL A 300 -17.13 12.35 -15.85
N GLN A 301 -16.79 11.20 -16.45
CA GLN A 301 -15.40 10.78 -16.65
C GLN A 301 -14.61 11.75 -17.53
N TYR A 302 -15.24 12.34 -18.56
CA TYR A 302 -14.61 13.37 -19.37
C TYR A 302 -14.19 14.57 -18.51
N TYR A 303 -15.10 15.14 -17.70
CA TYR A 303 -14.78 16.26 -16.82
C TYR A 303 -13.76 15.90 -15.74
N PHE A 304 -13.83 14.68 -15.19
CA PHE A 304 -12.84 14.19 -14.26
C PHE A 304 -11.43 14.17 -14.88
N ARG A 305 -11.29 13.69 -16.13
CA ARG A 305 -10.02 13.73 -16.87
C ARG A 305 -9.51 15.16 -17.09
N GLN A 306 -10.39 16.10 -17.42
CA GLN A 306 -10.02 17.52 -17.57
C GLN A 306 -9.50 18.08 -16.24
N MET A 307 -10.14 17.75 -15.15
CA MET A 307 -9.72 18.19 -13.82
C MET A 307 -8.36 17.60 -13.41
N VAL A 308 -8.14 16.30 -13.65
CA VAL A 308 -6.83 15.66 -13.45
C VAL A 308 -5.76 16.39 -14.25
N GLY A 309 -6.06 16.78 -15.50
CA GLY A 309 -5.13 17.52 -16.36
C GLY A 309 -4.80 18.93 -15.84
N THR A 310 -5.75 19.59 -15.18
CA THR A 310 -5.58 20.94 -14.65
C THR A 310 -4.73 20.97 -13.37
N PHE A 311 -4.84 19.95 -12.52
CA PHE A 311 -4.19 19.90 -11.19
C PHE A 311 -2.80 19.26 -11.16
N VAL A 312 -2.14 19.17 -12.29
CA VAL A 312 -0.76 18.68 -12.47
C VAL A 312 -0.64 17.16 -12.51
N SER A 313 -0.02 16.67 -13.58
CA SER A 313 0.36 15.29 -13.77
C SER A 313 1.24 14.75 -12.63
N CYS A 314 1.16 13.45 -12.38
CA CYS A 314 2.00 12.78 -11.41
C CYS A 314 3.49 12.92 -11.75
N SER A 315 4.33 13.19 -10.76
CA SER A 315 5.77 13.31 -10.94
C SER A 315 6.38 12.01 -11.45
N LEU A 316 7.45 12.09 -12.23
CA LEU A 316 8.07 10.88 -12.76
C LEU A 316 8.63 9.95 -11.67
N PRO A 317 9.29 10.41 -10.60
CA PRO A 317 9.70 9.53 -9.51
C PRO A 317 8.54 8.71 -8.93
N SER A 318 7.37 9.34 -8.76
CA SER A 318 6.16 8.64 -8.31
C SER A 318 5.71 7.58 -9.33
N GLN A 319 5.77 7.90 -10.62
CA GLN A 319 5.39 6.97 -11.69
C GLN A 319 6.36 5.79 -11.80
N ILE A 320 7.66 6.02 -11.61
CA ILE A 320 8.67 4.94 -11.55
C ILE A 320 8.40 4.01 -10.37
N ALA A 321 8.06 4.56 -9.21
CA ALA A 321 7.74 3.74 -8.05
C ALA A 321 6.51 2.86 -8.28
N MET A 322 5.47 3.41 -8.94
CA MET A 322 4.28 2.64 -9.31
C MET A 322 4.59 1.60 -10.38
N GLU A 323 5.41 1.91 -11.37
CA GLU A 323 5.87 0.96 -12.40
C GLU A 323 6.59 -0.23 -11.76
N VAL A 324 7.54 0.02 -10.86
CA VAL A 324 8.29 -1.05 -10.17
C VAL A 324 7.39 -1.87 -9.24
N ALA A 325 6.45 -1.20 -8.54
CA ALA A 325 5.53 -1.88 -7.64
C ALA A 325 4.56 -2.83 -8.37
N THR A 326 4.13 -2.45 -9.58
CA THR A 326 3.13 -3.20 -10.35
C THR A 326 3.72 -4.12 -11.40
N ASN A 327 4.99 -3.90 -11.74
CA ASN A 327 5.76 -4.66 -12.72
C ASN A 327 7.20 -4.87 -12.21
N PRO A 328 7.37 -5.71 -11.15
CA PRO A 328 8.68 -6.00 -10.57
C PRO A 328 9.60 -6.76 -11.55
N PRO A 329 10.88 -6.96 -11.19
CA PRO A 329 11.78 -7.84 -11.95
C PRO A 329 11.21 -9.26 -12.02
N ASP A 330 11.40 -9.92 -13.17
CA ASP A 330 11.03 -11.32 -13.37
C ASP A 330 12.08 -12.27 -12.73
N PRO A 331 11.72 -13.53 -12.40
CA PRO A 331 12.63 -14.51 -11.78
C PRO A 331 13.96 -14.74 -12.52
N GLY A 332 14.05 -14.45 -13.83
CA GLY A 332 15.26 -14.55 -14.62
C GLY A 332 16.11 -13.28 -14.68
N ASP A 333 15.64 -12.18 -14.11
CA ASP A 333 16.32 -10.89 -14.17
C ASP A 333 17.49 -10.80 -13.18
N PRO A 334 18.61 -10.11 -13.54
CA PRO A 334 19.76 -9.92 -12.66
C PRO A 334 19.42 -9.27 -11.31
N SER A 335 18.42 -8.39 -11.28
CA SER A 335 18.00 -7.69 -10.05
C SER A 335 17.02 -8.49 -9.20
N TYR A 336 16.44 -9.59 -9.70
CA TYR A 336 15.42 -10.36 -9.01
C TYR A 336 15.84 -10.85 -7.63
N PRO A 337 17.04 -11.42 -7.41
CA PRO A 337 17.44 -11.90 -6.09
C PRO A 337 17.46 -10.79 -5.03
N LEU A 338 17.97 -9.61 -5.37
CA LEU A 338 17.98 -8.46 -4.46
C LEU A 338 16.57 -7.90 -4.22
N PHE A 339 15.71 -7.93 -5.23
CA PHE A 339 14.32 -7.51 -5.11
C PHE A 339 13.55 -8.44 -4.17
N GLN A 340 13.69 -9.76 -4.32
CA GLN A 340 13.07 -10.74 -3.42
C GLN A 340 13.56 -10.61 -1.98
N ALA A 341 14.85 -10.41 -1.79
CA ALA A 341 15.43 -10.18 -0.47
C ALA A 341 14.87 -8.92 0.22
N ALA A 342 14.52 -7.88 -0.56
CA ALA A 342 13.92 -6.66 -0.03
C ALA A 342 12.43 -6.81 0.32
N LEU A 343 11.71 -7.74 -0.32
CA LEU A 343 10.29 -8.00 -0.03
C LEU A 343 10.05 -8.87 1.21
N GLY A 344 11.12 -9.35 1.84
CA GLY A 344 11.04 -10.25 2.98
C GLY A 344 10.62 -11.66 2.54
N GLN A 345 11.56 -12.58 2.62
CA GLN A 345 11.21 -14.01 2.60
C GLN A 345 10.40 -14.35 3.87
N PRO A 346 9.60 -15.43 3.87
CA PRO A 346 9.03 -15.93 5.11
C PRO A 346 10.09 -15.96 6.21
N PRO A 347 9.78 -15.52 7.44
CA PRO A 347 10.79 -15.30 8.48
C PRO A 347 11.69 -16.51 8.75
N ASP A 348 11.15 -17.68 8.66
CA ASP A 348 11.85 -18.96 8.82
C ASP A 348 12.77 -19.30 7.62
N VAL A 349 12.32 -19.04 6.39
CA VAL A 349 13.15 -19.17 5.17
C VAL A 349 14.28 -18.14 5.20
N PHE A 350 13.99 -16.90 5.53
CA PHE A 350 14.98 -15.84 5.66
C PHE A 350 16.02 -16.18 6.73
N TYR A 351 15.58 -16.64 7.89
CA TYR A 351 16.46 -17.10 8.97
C TYR A 351 17.38 -18.24 8.53
N CYS A 352 16.82 -19.28 7.90
CA CYS A 352 17.58 -20.45 7.43
C CYS A 352 18.60 -20.09 6.36
N LEU A 353 18.28 -19.17 5.44
CA LEU A 353 19.22 -18.70 4.41
C LEU A 353 20.36 -17.86 4.99
N ARG A 354 20.06 -16.95 5.92
CA ARG A 354 21.09 -16.16 6.61
C ARG A 354 21.99 -17.05 7.46
N LEU A 355 21.42 -18.00 8.17
CA LEU A 355 22.20 -18.99 8.94
C LEU A 355 23.11 -19.80 8.04
N LEU A 356 22.61 -20.29 6.89
CA LEU A 356 23.43 -21.01 5.92
C LEU A 356 24.61 -20.15 5.41
N GLN A 357 24.36 -18.90 5.08
CA GLN A 357 25.40 -17.96 4.59
C GLN A 357 26.46 -17.66 5.66
N ASP A 358 26.05 -17.49 6.91
CA ASP A 358 26.95 -17.08 8.00
C ASP A 358 27.69 -18.27 8.64
N THR A 359 27.11 -19.45 8.63
CA THR A 359 27.62 -20.59 9.42
C THR A 359 27.94 -21.83 8.56
N GLY A 360 27.40 -21.91 7.34
CA GLY A 360 27.45 -23.09 6.50
C GLY A 360 26.46 -24.20 6.89
N TYR A 361 25.61 -23.99 7.90
CA TYR A 361 24.58 -24.97 8.31
C TYR A 361 23.28 -24.77 7.54
N MET A 362 22.81 -25.85 6.90
CA MET A 362 21.54 -25.88 6.18
C MET A 362 20.44 -26.46 7.07
N LEU A 363 19.48 -25.65 7.43
CA LEU A 363 18.28 -26.05 8.17
C LEU A 363 17.06 -26.01 7.25
N GLY A 364 16.06 -26.87 7.52
CA GLY A 364 14.79 -26.82 6.79
C GLY A 364 13.86 -25.77 7.40
N PRO A 365 13.34 -24.81 6.63
CA PRO A 365 12.36 -23.84 7.13
C PRO A 365 11.05 -24.53 7.50
N GLY A 366 10.38 -24.05 8.55
CA GLY A 366 9.18 -24.67 9.11
C GLY A 366 7.99 -24.65 8.15
N GLU A 367 7.95 -23.67 7.24
CA GLU A 367 6.94 -23.58 6.17
C GLU A 367 6.84 -24.88 5.35
N GLU A 368 7.98 -25.51 5.02
CA GLU A 368 8.01 -26.77 4.28
C GLU A 368 7.40 -27.96 5.06
N PHE A 369 7.22 -27.81 6.37
CA PHE A 369 6.74 -28.89 7.25
C PHE A 369 5.35 -28.60 7.84
N GLY A 370 4.61 -27.63 7.30
CA GLY A 370 3.25 -27.34 7.72
C GLY A 370 3.18 -26.73 9.13
N GLN A 371 4.08 -25.80 9.45
CA GLN A 371 4.01 -25.05 10.69
C GLN A 371 2.71 -24.25 10.80
N LYS A 372 2.33 -23.93 12.03
CA LYS A 372 1.15 -23.11 12.29
C LYS A 372 1.39 -21.69 11.76
N ASP A 373 0.42 -21.15 11.05
CA ASP A 373 0.46 -19.77 10.54
C ASP A 373 0.77 -18.76 11.65
N GLY A 374 1.62 -17.78 11.31
CA GLY A 374 2.08 -16.77 12.25
C GLY A 374 3.17 -17.23 13.23
N THR A 375 3.71 -18.45 13.05
CA THR A 375 4.88 -18.93 13.79
C THR A 375 6.05 -19.16 12.84
N ALA A 376 7.27 -18.95 13.32
CA ALA A 376 8.50 -19.20 12.57
C ALA A 376 9.32 -20.28 13.27
N HIS A 377 9.56 -21.38 12.57
CA HIS A 377 10.32 -22.53 13.08
C HIS A 377 11.36 -22.95 12.05
N PHE A 378 12.29 -23.76 12.49
CA PHE A 378 13.16 -24.49 11.57
C PHE A 378 13.30 -25.94 12.03
N ARG A 379 13.60 -26.82 11.11
CA ARG A 379 13.90 -28.22 11.35
C ARG A 379 15.39 -28.46 11.25
N MET A 380 15.98 -29.13 12.25
CA MET A 380 17.32 -29.70 12.16
C MET A 380 17.32 -31.18 12.55
N THR A 381 18.28 -31.94 12.03
CA THR A 381 18.55 -33.30 12.51
C THR A 381 19.44 -33.23 13.76
N PHE A 382 19.17 -34.09 14.70
CA PHE A 382 20.05 -34.32 15.87
C PHE A 382 20.77 -35.68 15.79
N ALA A 383 20.66 -36.38 14.65
CA ALA A 383 21.36 -37.62 14.40
C ALA A 383 22.83 -37.38 13.98
N LEU A 384 23.57 -36.66 14.80
CA LEU A 384 24.98 -36.33 14.67
C LEU A 384 25.75 -36.85 15.86
N PRO A 385 27.07 -37.13 15.78
CA PRO A 385 27.90 -37.31 16.94
C PRO A 385 27.73 -36.15 17.94
N ILE A 386 27.76 -36.45 19.24
CA ILE A 386 27.47 -35.45 20.31
C ILE A 386 28.37 -34.24 20.19
N GLU A 387 29.65 -34.44 19.88
CA GLU A 387 30.62 -33.35 19.74
C GLU A 387 30.26 -32.39 18.58
N GLU A 388 29.89 -32.97 17.43
CA GLU A 388 29.46 -32.19 16.24
C GLU A 388 28.12 -31.50 16.49
N LEU A 389 27.17 -32.16 17.14
CA LEU A 389 25.88 -31.58 17.52
C LEU A 389 26.07 -30.39 18.48
N THR A 390 26.95 -30.54 19.49
CA THR A 390 27.24 -29.46 20.45
C THR A 390 27.81 -28.26 19.73
N LEU A 391 28.81 -28.44 18.86
CA LEU A 391 29.41 -27.38 18.07
C LEU A 391 28.39 -26.69 17.15
N ALA A 392 27.50 -27.46 16.52
CA ALA A 392 26.45 -26.91 15.67
C ALA A 392 25.46 -26.06 16.46
N LEU A 393 25.03 -26.54 17.63
CA LEU A 393 24.09 -25.79 18.49
C LEU A 393 24.71 -24.50 19.04
N GLU A 394 25.99 -24.52 19.43
CA GLU A 394 26.71 -23.31 19.86
C GLU A 394 26.75 -22.26 18.74
N LYS A 395 27.13 -22.64 17.53
CA LYS A 395 27.16 -21.74 16.36
C LYS A 395 25.79 -21.20 15.99
N ILE A 396 24.74 -22.05 16.06
CA ILE A 396 23.36 -21.61 15.81
C ILE A 396 22.91 -20.63 16.90
N ALA A 397 23.27 -20.86 18.16
CA ALA A 397 22.94 -19.96 19.26
C ALA A 397 23.61 -18.59 19.10
N ASP A 398 24.90 -18.57 18.78
CA ASP A 398 25.65 -17.33 18.51
C ASP A 398 25.08 -16.58 17.31
N PHE A 399 24.75 -17.30 16.25
CA PHE A 399 24.07 -16.71 15.09
C PHE A 399 22.72 -16.12 15.49
N HIS A 400 21.91 -16.87 16.23
CA HIS A 400 20.58 -16.44 16.65
C HIS A 400 20.63 -15.15 17.47
N GLN A 401 21.57 -15.02 18.41
CA GLN A 401 21.74 -13.80 19.19
C GLN A 401 22.10 -12.60 18.31
N ARG A 402 23.02 -12.77 17.36
CA ARG A 402 23.37 -11.71 16.39
C ARG A 402 22.22 -11.38 15.46
N PHE A 403 21.49 -12.40 14.98
CA PHE A 403 20.34 -12.21 14.11
C PHE A 403 19.21 -11.43 14.81
N ILE A 404 18.88 -11.78 16.06
CA ILE A 404 17.89 -11.02 16.84
C ILE A 404 18.37 -9.58 17.05
N ALA A 405 19.65 -9.35 17.37
CA ALA A 405 20.19 -8.00 17.55
C ALA A 405 20.18 -7.16 16.26
N GLU A 406 20.28 -7.80 15.08
CA GLU A 406 20.25 -7.12 13.77
C GLU A 406 18.83 -6.82 13.29
N PHE A 407 17.84 -7.67 13.64
CA PHE A 407 16.48 -7.63 13.07
C PHE A 407 15.36 -7.41 14.12
N SER A 408 15.68 -7.07 15.39
CA SER A 408 14.69 -6.77 16.44
C SER A 408 14.36 -5.30 16.56
#